data_cbee5b0e50bb7c9da19ee6aebd813e13
#
_entry.id   cbee5b0e50bb7c9da19ee6aebd813e13
#
_cell.length_a   1.000
_cell.length_b   1.000
_cell.length_c   1.000
_cell.angle_alpha   90.00
_cell.angle_beta   90.00
_cell.angle_gamma   90.00
#
_symmetry.space_group_name_H-M   'P 1'
#
loop_
_entity.id
_entity.type
_entity.pdbx_description
1 polymer ?
#
loop_
_entity_poly.entity_id
_entity_poly.type
_entity_poly.pdbx_seq_one_letter_code
_entity_poly.pdbx_strand_id
1 'polypeptide(L)'
;GVTISGRPVEIYALLGGQWPHSSYMVPGGVMCAPTLTDVTRAWSILEHFRRNWLEPIWLGCTLERYEQIRSYDDFMAWLDERPEQANSDLGLFWRMSMDIGLDKYGRGHHKYISWGYLPHEDRYNKPTIEGRNAAVIMKSGVFDGATNTHKLMDQQYTREDLRHAWYDEPQPVHPFDRTTKPVQKNVIDHDGKYSWASAVMHLQDGRLEAGPLSRQLIAGGKHGESWQHYDPLVLDMYQKMGGASIVLRHFARMHEAVKLYREAERILRELKLKDQWYIKPTEKDGRGWGATEAARGALCHWIDVQGGKIKNYQIIAPTTWNVGPRTGDGIRGPIEEALIGTPITDPHDPVEVGHVCRSYDSCLVCTVHAYDAKTGEQLARFRTA
;
A
#
# COMPACT_ATOMS: atom_id res chain seq x y z
N GLY A 1 3.72 8.16 23.68
CA GLY A 1 3.88 7.44 22.41
C GLY A 1 3.03 8.03 21.30
N VAL A 2 1.71 7.94 21.40
CA VAL A 2 0.76 8.34 20.33
C VAL A 2 0.94 9.80 19.88
N THR A 3 1.17 10.72 20.80
CA THR A 3 1.32 12.15 20.47
C THR A 3 2.58 12.43 19.64
N ILE A 4 3.68 11.71 19.87
CA ILE A 4 4.95 11.92 19.15
C ILE A 4 4.92 11.20 17.80
N SER A 5 4.35 9.99 17.73
CA SER A 5 4.26 9.23 16.49
C SER A 5 3.46 9.93 15.38
N GLY A 6 2.49 10.75 15.76
CA GLY A 6 1.68 11.54 14.82
C GLY A 6 2.34 12.85 14.34
N ARG A 7 3.43 13.29 14.95
CA ARG A 7 4.04 14.60 14.63
C ARG A 7 4.53 14.78 13.20
N PRO A 8 5.03 13.76 12.47
CA PRO A 8 5.39 13.95 11.06
C PRO A 8 4.26 14.49 10.17
N VAL A 9 2.98 14.28 10.55
CA VAL A 9 1.82 14.89 9.87
C VAL A 9 1.85 16.42 9.90
N GLU A 10 2.47 17.03 10.92
CA GLU A 10 2.66 18.47 11.00
C GLU A 10 3.51 19.00 9.85
N ILE A 11 4.45 18.21 9.33
CA ILE A 11 5.26 18.56 8.14
C ILE A 11 4.36 18.71 6.93
N TYR A 12 3.38 17.80 6.77
CA TYR A 12 2.41 17.91 5.68
C TYR A 12 1.56 19.18 5.81
N ALA A 13 1.08 19.49 7.01
CA ALA A 13 0.31 20.71 7.26
C ALA A 13 1.17 21.97 7.06
N LEU A 14 2.44 21.92 7.45
CA LEU A 14 3.38 23.03 7.29
C LEU A 14 3.67 23.35 5.83
N LEU A 15 3.91 22.33 5.01
CA LEU A 15 4.24 22.49 3.58
C LEU A 15 2.99 22.59 2.71
N GLY A 16 1.91 21.94 3.07
CA GLY A 16 0.67 21.85 2.29
C GLY A 16 -0.48 22.73 2.81
N GLY A 17 -0.24 23.53 3.85
CA GLY A 17 -1.20 24.48 4.40
C GLY A 17 -2.20 23.91 5.39
N GLN A 18 -2.56 22.64 5.30
CA GLN A 18 -3.47 21.96 6.24
C GLN A 18 -3.32 20.43 6.19
N TRP A 19 -3.85 19.78 7.22
CA TRP A 19 -4.08 18.35 7.30
C TRP A 19 -5.45 18.09 7.98
N PRO A 20 -6.27 17.15 7.50
CA PRO A 20 -6.23 16.50 6.19
C PRO A 20 -6.81 17.37 5.05
N HIS A 21 -6.95 16.81 3.86
CA HIS A 21 -7.64 17.41 2.70
C HIS A 21 -7.03 18.74 2.22
N SER A 22 -5.71 18.81 2.15
CA SER A 22 -5.02 19.96 1.56
C SER A 22 -5.36 20.12 0.08
N SER A 23 -5.61 21.38 -0.34
CA SER A 23 -5.74 21.77 -1.74
C SER A 23 -4.41 22.25 -2.34
N TYR A 24 -3.29 21.87 -1.73
CA TYR A 24 -1.95 22.33 -2.10
C TYR A 24 -1.51 21.84 -3.49
N MET A 25 -1.76 20.58 -3.80
CA MET A 25 -1.46 19.99 -5.11
C MET A 25 -2.56 20.32 -6.11
N VAL A 26 -2.19 20.89 -7.23
CA VAL A 26 -3.09 21.29 -8.31
C VAL A 26 -2.55 20.82 -9.66
N PRO A 27 -3.39 20.71 -10.71
CA PRO A 27 -2.87 20.48 -12.05
C PRO A 27 -1.80 21.50 -12.41
N GLY A 28 -0.59 21.03 -12.74
CA GLY A 28 0.55 21.89 -13.06
C GLY A 28 1.56 22.08 -11.93
N GLY A 29 1.28 21.63 -10.71
CA GLY A 29 2.25 21.72 -9.60
C GLY A 29 1.62 21.94 -8.24
N VAL A 30 2.09 22.94 -7.51
CA VAL A 30 1.64 23.26 -6.14
C VAL A 30 1.30 24.73 -6.01
N MET A 31 0.43 25.06 -5.04
CA MET A 31 -0.12 26.41 -4.85
C MET A 31 0.90 27.43 -4.36
N CYS A 32 1.90 27.02 -3.59
CA CYS A 32 2.95 27.90 -3.08
C CYS A 32 4.24 27.10 -2.84
N ALA A 33 5.38 27.79 -2.99
CA ALA A 33 6.67 27.25 -2.62
C ALA A 33 6.87 27.36 -1.10
N PRO A 34 7.51 26.38 -0.45
CA PRO A 34 7.91 26.50 0.95
C PRO A 34 9.01 27.55 1.13
N THR A 35 9.04 28.16 2.29
CA THR A 35 10.11 29.08 2.69
C THR A 35 11.26 28.33 3.38
N LEU A 36 12.40 28.98 3.55
CA LEU A 36 13.51 28.42 4.35
C LEU A 36 13.06 28.14 5.79
N THR A 37 12.20 28.98 6.35
CA THR A 37 11.64 28.80 7.69
C THR A 37 10.81 27.52 7.76
N ASP A 38 9.98 27.25 6.75
CA ASP A 38 9.17 26.03 6.71
C ASP A 38 10.03 24.78 6.63
N VAL A 39 11.09 24.79 5.81
CA VAL A 39 12.04 23.67 5.70
C VAL A 39 12.77 23.45 7.00
N THR A 40 13.22 24.53 7.68
CA THR A 40 13.91 24.43 8.99
C THR A 40 12.97 23.84 10.06
N ARG A 41 11.71 24.24 10.06
CA ARG A 41 10.69 23.69 10.97
C ARG A 41 10.41 22.22 10.67
N ALA A 42 10.30 21.85 9.39
CA ALA A 42 10.14 20.45 8.97
C ALA A 42 11.30 19.57 9.45
N TRP A 43 12.54 20.05 9.34
CA TRP A 43 13.73 19.39 9.89
C TRP A 43 13.62 19.21 11.41
N SER A 44 13.22 20.23 12.14
CA SER A 44 13.07 20.16 13.60
C SER A 44 12.03 19.11 14.00
N ILE A 45 10.90 19.04 13.29
CA ILE A 45 9.85 18.04 13.53
C ILE A 45 10.36 16.63 13.25
N LEU A 46 11.04 16.45 12.12
CA LEU A 46 11.58 15.16 11.71
C LEU A 46 12.62 14.63 12.71
N GLU A 47 13.56 15.49 13.12
CA GLU A 47 14.59 15.14 14.11
C GLU A 47 13.99 14.86 15.51
N HIS A 48 12.98 15.63 15.91
CA HIS A 48 12.25 15.35 17.15
C HIS A 48 11.56 13.98 17.11
N PHE A 49 10.94 13.62 15.98
CA PHE A 49 10.32 12.31 15.78
C PHE A 49 11.35 11.18 15.89
N ARG A 50 12.51 11.32 15.25
CA ARG A 50 13.60 10.34 15.32
C ARG A 50 14.03 10.09 16.76
N ARG A 51 14.44 11.15 17.46
CA ARG A 51 15.06 11.06 18.78
C ARG A 51 14.13 10.63 19.90
N ASN A 52 12.84 10.97 19.79
CA ASN A 52 11.90 10.75 20.88
C ASN A 52 10.91 9.60 20.62
N TRP A 53 10.88 9.07 19.42
CA TRP A 53 9.96 7.96 19.11
C TRP A 53 10.61 6.87 18.24
N LEU A 54 11.13 7.21 17.05
CA LEU A 54 11.58 6.20 16.10
C LEU A 54 12.71 5.32 16.69
N GLU A 55 13.75 5.95 17.23
CA GLU A 55 14.88 5.22 17.81
C GLU A 55 14.57 4.59 19.17
N PRO A 56 14.10 5.33 20.21
CA PRO A 56 13.98 4.74 21.53
C PRO A 56 12.74 3.88 21.74
N ILE A 57 11.63 4.15 21.05
CA ILE A 57 10.36 3.45 21.26
C ILE A 57 10.10 2.42 20.19
N TRP A 58 10.22 2.83 18.91
CA TRP A 58 9.89 1.97 17.78
C TRP A 58 10.93 0.89 17.53
N LEU A 59 12.23 1.24 17.58
CA LEU A 59 13.35 0.35 17.28
C LEU A 59 14.12 -0.14 18.51
N GLY A 60 14.19 0.64 19.59
CA GLY A 60 15.05 0.34 20.75
C GLY A 60 16.55 0.46 20.43
N CYS A 61 16.93 1.06 19.31
CA CYS A 61 18.31 1.29 18.89
C CYS A 61 18.41 2.49 17.95
N THR A 62 19.62 2.88 17.59
CA THR A 62 19.83 3.92 16.59
C THR A 62 19.39 3.46 15.20
N LEU A 63 19.01 4.41 14.37
CA LEU A 63 18.57 4.16 13.00
C LEU A 63 19.69 3.47 12.20
N GLU A 64 20.94 3.92 12.38
CA GLU A 64 22.13 3.36 11.73
C GLU A 64 22.38 1.90 12.11
N ARG A 65 22.07 1.51 13.38
CA ARG A 65 22.18 0.10 13.80
C ARG A 65 21.10 -0.75 13.13
N TYR A 66 19.88 -0.25 13.08
CA TYR A 66 18.77 -0.98 12.46
C TYR A 66 18.97 -1.17 10.96
N GLU A 67 19.51 -0.20 10.26
CA GLU A 67 19.79 -0.28 8.82
C GLU A 67 20.83 -1.33 8.42
N GLN A 68 21.58 -1.88 9.37
CA GLN A 68 22.52 -2.98 9.13
C GLN A 68 21.82 -4.34 9.01
N ILE A 69 20.55 -4.45 9.39
CA ILE A 69 19.76 -5.69 9.31
C ILE A 69 19.39 -5.91 7.84
N ARG A 70 19.87 -7.00 7.26
CA ARG A 70 19.67 -7.30 5.83
C ARG A 70 18.99 -8.64 5.57
N SER A 71 18.84 -9.48 6.59
CA SER A 71 18.25 -10.81 6.50
C SER A 71 17.36 -11.13 7.70
N TYR A 72 16.56 -12.17 7.57
CA TYR A 72 15.78 -12.73 8.70
C TYR A 72 16.68 -13.08 9.88
N ASP A 73 17.80 -13.73 9.61
CA ASP A 73 18.74 -14.18 10.65
C ASP A 73 19.38 -12.98 11.37
N ASP A 74 19.73 -11.89 10.64
CA ASP A 74 20.19 -10.63 11.24
C ASP A 74 19.10 -9.99 12.11
N PHE A 75 17.83 -10.05 11.66
CA PHE A 75 16.71 -9.52 12.44
C PHE A 75 16.51 -10.29 13.74
N MET A 76 16.58 -11.61 13.68
CA MET A 76 16.47 -12.45 14.89
C MET A 76 17.62 -12.20 15.86
N ALA A 77 18.85 -12.02 15.36
CA ALA A 77 20.00 -11.66 16.18
C ALA A 77 19.85 -10.26 16.79
N TRP A 78 19.36 -9.28 16.02
CA TRP A 78 19.06 -7.94 16.50
C TRP A 78 17.99 -7.92 17.60
N LEU A 79 16.98 -8.76 17.47
CA LEU A 79 15.85 -8.84 18.42
C LEU A 79 16.31 -9.25 19.83
N ASP A 80 17.41 -10.03 19.93
CA ASP A 80 17.99 -10.51 21.17
C ASP A 80 19.28 -9.77 21.59
N GLU A 81 19.70 -8.76 20.83
CA GLU A 81 20.98 -8.07 21.07
C GLU A 81 20.98 -7.25 22.37
N ARG A 82 19.86 -6.56 22.67
CA ARG A 82 19.71 -5.74 23.86
C ARG A 82 18.24 -5.73 24.36
N PRO A 83 18.04 -5.52 25.67
CA PRO A 83 16.69 -5.41 26.23
C PRO A 83 15.82 -4.31 25.59
N GLU A 84 16.42 -3.18 25.17
CA GLU A 84 15.72 -2.08 24.53
C GLU A 84 15.09 -2.48 23.19
N GLN A 85 15.79 -3.28 22.40
CA GLN A 85 15.29 -3.81 21.12
C GLN A 85 14.18 -4.85 21.36
N ALA A 86 14.39 -5.75 22.32
CA ALA A 86 13.39 -6.75 22.69
C ALA A 86 12.08 -6.13 23.20
N ASN A 87 12.15 -4.98 23.87
CA ASN A 87 11.03 -4.25 24.46
C ASN A 87 10.55 -3.06 23.61
N SER A 88 11.13 -2.83 22.42
CA SER A 88 10.64 -1.85 21.48
C SER A 88 9.28 -2.23 20.90
N ASP A 89 8.56 -1.27 20.33
CA ASP A 89 7.26 -1.54 19.69
C ASP A 89 7.40 -2.65 18.61
N LEU A 90 8.47 -2.60 17.82
CA LEU A 90 8.76 -3.61 16.80
C LEU A 90 9.10 -4.97 17.41
N GLY A 91 9.93 -5.00 18.45
CA GLY A 91 10.32 -6.22 19.15
C GLY A 91 9.14 -6.90 19.83
N LEU A 92 8.34 -6.14 20.59
CA LEU A 92 7.12 -6.64 21.25
C LEU A 92 6.11 -7.15 20.23
N PHE A 93 5.86 -6.38 19.15
CA PHE A 93 4.97 -6.81 18.08
C PHE A 93 5.41 -8.17 17.52
N TRP A 94 6.69 -8.30 17.16
CA TRP A 94 7.21 -9.54 16.58
C TRP A 94 7.04 -10.73 17.51
N ARG A 95 7.50 -10.61 18.77
CA ARG A 95 7.43 -11.70 19.76
C ARG A 95 5.99 -12.11 20.03
N MET A 96 5.12 -11.15 20.33
CA MET A 96 3.71 -11.44 20.61
C MET A 96 3.02 -12.09 19.41
N SER A 97 3.28 -11.60 18.19
CA SER A 97 2.66 -12.13 16.98
C SER A 97 3.10 -13.58 16.68
N MET A 98 4.39 -13.89 16.91
CA MET A 98 4.92 -15.23 16.75
C MET A 98 4.38 -16.18 17.84
N ASP A 99 4.26 -15.71 19.07
CA ASP A 99 3.78 -16.49 20.21
C ASP A 99 2.32 -16.93 20.03
N ILE A 100 1.47 -16.06 19.52
CA ILE A 100 0.06 -16.40 19.20
C ILE A 100 -0.13 -17.00 17.80
N GLY A 101 0.94 -17.22 17.04
CA GLY A 101 0.93 -17.96 15.77
C GLY A 101 0.39 -17.21 14.57
N LEU A 102 0.42 -15.87 14.55
CA LEU A 102 -0.06 -15.07 13.42
C LEU A 102 0.81 -15.21 12.14
N ASP A 103 1.98 -15.77 12.24
CA ASP A 103 2.84 -16.16 11.12
C ASP A 103 2.27 -17.30 10.27
N LYS A 104 1.33 -18.08 10.80
CA LYS A 104 0.77 -19.26 10.14
C LYS A 104 -0.40 -18.97 9.21
N TYR A 105 -1.01 -17.78 9.31
CA TYR A 105 -2.24 -17.42 8.63
C TYR A 105 -2.06 -16.24 7.66
N GLY A 106 -3.03 -16.08 6.77
CA GLY A 106 -3.08 -14.94 5.86
C GLY A 106 -2.17 -15.08 4.64
N ARG A 107 -2.00 -16.27 4.07
CA ARG A 107 -1.05 -16.51 2.96
C ARG A 107 -1.37 -15.75 1.67
N GLY A 108 -2.60 -15.81 1.15
CA GLY A 108 -3.01 -15.16 -0.09
C GLY A 108 -2.47 -15.80 -1.37
N HIS A 109 -2.54 -15.08 -2.50
CA HIS A 109 -2.16 -15.58 -3.85
C HIS A 109 -0.66 -15.58 -4.14
N HIS A 110 0.19 -15.03 -3.29
CA HIS A 110 1.62 -14.82 -3.54
C HIS A 110 1.93 -13.95 -4.76
N LYS A 111 1.01 -13.11 -5.20
CA LYS A 111 1.17 -12.19 -6.33
C LYS A 111 0.94 -10.75 -5.87
N TYR A 112 1.85 -9.86 -6.23
CA TYR A 112 1.98 -8.53 -5.65
C TYR A 112 2.14 -7.46 -6.72
N ILE A 113 1.59 -6.26 -6.45
CA ILE A 113 1.68 -5.10 -7.33
C ILE A 113 2.26 -3.88 -6.60
N SER A 114 3.06 -3.10 -7.32
CA SER A 114 3.42 -1.73 -6.99
C SER A 114 3.42 -0.84 -8.23
N TRP A 115 2.91 0.39 -8.11
CA TRP A 115 3.07 1.41 -9.14
C TRP A 115 4.40 2.17 -9.03
N GLY A 116 5.15 1.96 -7.96
CA GLY A 116 6.37 2.66 -7.65
C GLY A 116 6.15 4.08 -7.12
N TYR A 117 7.03 4.52 -6.23
CA TYR A 117 6.98 5.86 -5.63
C TYR A 117 8.36 6.29 -5.07
N LEU A 118 8.42 7.44 -4.41
CA LEU A 118 9.64 8.08 -3.94
C LEU A 118 10.59 8.40 -5.11
N PRO A 119 10.20 9.32 -5.99
CA PRO A 119 11.02 9.69 -7.14
C PRO A 119 12.31 10.39 -6.68
N HIS A 120 13.43 10.04 -7.28
CA HIS A 120 14.71 10.73 -7.15
C HIS A 120 15.08 11.48 -8.44
N GLU A 121 14.30 11.28 -9.52
CA GLU A 121 14.36 12.01 -10.79
C GLU A 121 12.94 12.29 -11.28
N ASP A 122 12.81 13.15 -12.28
CA ASP A 122 11.54 13.40 -12.96
C ASP A 122 11.08 12.16 -13.74
N ARG A 123 10.27 11.32 -13.09
CA ARG A 123 9.72 10.10 -13.68
C ARG A 123 8.67 10.36 -14.77
N TYR A 124 7.99 11.50 -14.70
CA TYR A 124 6.86 11.77 -15.58
C TYR A 124 7.30 12.17 -16.99
N ASN A 125 8.48 12.75 -17.14
CA ASN A 125 9.08 13.06 -18.42
C ASN A 125 9.89 11.92 -19.04
N LYS A 126 9.96 10.73 -18.38
CA LYS A 126 10.59 9.55 -18.97
C LYS A 126 9.63 8.90 -19.97
N PRO A 127 10.04 8.66 -21.22
CA PRO A 127 9.14 8.17 -22.26
C PRO A 127 8.77 6.69 -22.11
N THR A 128 9.60 5.88 -21.46
CA THR A 128 9.39 4.44 -21.32
C THR A 128 9.01 4.04 -19.91
N ILE A 129 8.37 2.87 -19.75
CA ILE A 129 8.03 2.29 -18.46
C ILE A 129 9.31 2.01 -17.65
N GLU A 130 10.34 1.48 -18.31
CA GLU A 130 11.65 1.22 -17.70
C GLU A 130 12.29 2.50 -17.18
N GLY A 131 12.29 3.57 -17.97
CA GLY A 131 12.82 4.88 -17.57
C GLY A 131 12.06 5.47 -16.36
N ARG A 132 10.72 5.36 -16.35
CA ARG A 132 9.91 5.79 -15.20
C ARG A 132 10.20 4.95 -13.96
N ASN A 133 10.41 3.65 -14.12
CA ASN A 133 10.75 2.75 -13.03
C ASN A 133 12.17 3.01 -12.52
N ALA A 134 13.12 3.31 -13.39
CA ALA A 134 14.49 3.69 -12.98
C ALA A 134 14.50 4.94 -12.09
N ALA A 135 13.62 5.90 -12.35
CA ALA A 135 13.56 7.19 -11.68
C ALA A 135 12.91 7.16 -10.27
N VAL A 136 12.55 6.00 -9.72
CA VAL A 136 11.96 5.87 -8.39
C VAL A 136 12.75 4.91 -7.52
N ILE A 137 12.72 5.13 -6.21
CA ILE A 137 13.37 4.27 -5.20
C ILE A 137 12.57 2.99 -5.01
N MET A 138 11.29 3.13 -4.68
CA MET A 138 10.38 1.98 -4.59
C MET A 138 9.85 1.67 -5.98
N LYS A 139 10.28 0.53 -6.53
CA LYS A 139 10.06 0.17 -7.94
C LYS A 139 8.60 -0.19 -8.24
N SER A 140 8.21 0.12 -9.49
CA SER A 140 6.97 -0.38 -10.09
C SER A 140 7.18 -1.81 -10.60
N GLY A 141 6.16 -2.65 -10.45
CA GLY A 141 6.22 -4.00 -10.98
C GLY A 141 5.13 -4.92 -10.46
N VAL A 142 5.22 -6.14 -10.93
CA VAL A 142 4.50 -7.31 -10.41
C VAL A 142 5.54 -8.33 -9.94
N PHE A 143 5.38 -8.83 -8.72
CA PHE A 143 6.17 -9.91 -8.17
C PHE A 143 5.28 -11.16 -8.02
N ASP A 144 5.75 -12.28 -8.56
CA ASP A 144 5.16 -13.60 -8.34
C ASP A 144 6.06 -14.38 -7.37
N GLY A 145 5.58 -14.55 -6.13
CA GLY A 145 6.33 -15.23 -5.10
C GLY A 145 6.42 -16.74 -5.27
N ALA A 146 5.53 -17.35 -6.06
CA ALA A 146 5.59 -18.79 -6.35
C ALA A 146 6.74 -19.15 -7.30
N THR A 147 7.04 -18.25 -8.23
CA THR A 147 8.12 -18.40 -9.22
C THR A 147 9.35 -17.56 -8.90
N ASN A 148 9.25 -16.68 -7.90
CA ASN A 148 10.27 -15.69 -7.54
C ASN A 148 10.67 -14.81 -8.74
N THR A 149 9.67 -14.38 -9.51
CA THR A 149 9.90 -13.57 -10.71
C THR A 149 9.33 -12.17 -10.57
N HIS A 150 10.03 -11.21 -11.18
CA HIS A 150 9.63 -9.81 -11.24
C HIS A 150 9.44 -9.38 -12.69
N LYS A 151 8.43 -8.56 -12.95
CA LYS A 151 8.22 -7.90 -14.24
C LYS A 151 7.69 -6.48 -14.04
N LEU A 152 7.83 -5.66 -15.08
CA LEU A 152 7.30 -4.31 -15.06
C LEU A 152 5.77 -4.30 -15.05
N MET A 153 5.20 -3.34 -14.35
CA MET A 153 3.75 -3.10 -14.35
C MET A 153 3.35 -2.23 -15.53
N ASP A 154 2.37 -2.70 -16.31
CA ASP A 154 1.77 -1.94 -17.40
C ASP A 154 0.27 -1.78 -17.17
N GLN A 155 -0.19 -0.54 -17.05
CA GLN A 155 -1.58 -0.19 -16.77
C GLN A 155 -2.56 -0.67 -17.86
N GLN A 156 -2.09 -0.88 -19.09
CA GLN A 156 -2.96 -1.33 -20.20
C GLN A 156 -3.63 -2.68 -19.92
N TYR A 157 -3.04 -3.50 -19.06
CA TYR A 157 -3.58 -4.80 -18.65
C TYR A 157 -4.48 -4.75 -17.41
N THR A 158 -4.67 -3.57 -16.81
CA THR A 158 -5.57 -3.42 -15.66
C THR A 158 -7.02 -3.55 -16.08
N ARG A 159 -7.80 -4.35 -15.35
CA ARG A 159 -9.25 -4.53 -15.58
C ARG A 159 -9.99 -4.53 -14.26
N GLU A 160 -11.24 -4.11 -14.32
CA GLU A 160 -12.20 -4.22 -13.24
C GLU A 160 -13.29 -5.21 -13.67
N ASP A 161 -13.39 -6.31 -12.96
CA ASP A 161 -14.48 -7.28 -13.12
C ASP A 161 -15.59 -6.96 -12.12
N LEU A 162 -16.79 -6.75 -12.63
CA LEU A 162 -17.94 -6.26 -11.86
C LEU A 162 -19.03 -7.31 -11.68
N ARG A 163 -18.78 -8.55 -12.09
CA ARG A 163 -19.80 -9.62 -12.07
C ARG A 163 -20.31 -9.92 -10.67
N HIS A 164 -19.47 -9.77 -9.63
CA HIS A 164 -19.84 -9.93 -8.22
C HIS A 164 -19.92 -8.60 -7.45
N ALA A 165 -19.76 -7.47 -8.13
CA ALA A 165 -19.94 -6.15 -7.56
C ALA A 165 -21.29 -5.52 -7.96
N TRP A 166 -21.83 -4.62 -7.13
CA TRP A 166 -23.13 -3.99 -7.38
C TRP A 166 -23.05 -2.88 -8.45
N TYR A 167 -22.62 -3.27 -9.65
CA TYR A 167 -22.56 -2.41 -10.83
C TYR A 167 -23.17 -3.12 -12.04
N ASP A 168 -23.70 -2.35 -12.98
CA ASP A 168 -24.34 -2.85 -14.21
C ASP A 168 -23.35 -2.90 -15.36
N GLU A 169 -22.31 -3.72 -15.20
CA GLU A 169 -21.31 -3.94 -16.26
C GLU A 169 -20.82 -5.40 -16.17
N PRO A 170 -21.23 -6.25 -17.12
CA PRO A 170 -21.03 -7.70 -17.00
C PRO A 170 -19.64 -8.19 -17.38
N GLN A 171 -18.85 -7.40 -18.10
CA GLN A 171 -17.54 -7.78 -18.61
C GLN A 171 -16.40 -7.08 -17.87
N PRO A 172 -15.23 -7.71 -17.72
CA PRO A 172 -14.06 -6.99 -17.24
C PRO A 172 -13.71 -5.81 -18.15
N VAL A 173 -13.71 -4.59 -17.60
CA VAL A 173 -13.49 -3.36 -18.36
C VAL A 173 -12.20 -2.67 -17.95
N HIS A 174 -11.55 -1.98 -18.90
CA HIS A 174 -10.43 -1.10 -18.58
C HIS A 174 -10.95 0.16 -17.85
N PRO A 175 -10.24 0.71 -16.84
CA PRO A 175 -10.68 1.90 -16.10
C PRO A 175 -11.05 3.10 -16.97
N PHE A 176 -10.42 3.30 -18.11
CA PHE A 176 -10.80 4.34 -19.08
C PHE A 176 -12.21 4.20 -19.64
N ASP A 177 -12.73 2.99 -19.70
CA ASP A 177 -13.99 2.69 -20.39
C ASP A 177 -15.12 2.33 -19.41
N ARG A 178 -14.82 2.35 -18.10
CA ARG A 178 -15.81 2.09 -17.05
C ARG A 178 -16.78 3.25 -16.90
N THR A 179 -18.07 2.94 -16.79
CA THR A 179 -19.15 3.96 -16.68
C THR A 179 -19.63 4.17 -15.25
N THR A 180 -19.30 3.29 -14.32
CA THR A 180 -19.69 3.35 -12.89
C THR A 180 -21.19 3.53 -12.70
N LYS A 181 -21.97 2.52 -13.12
CA LYS A 181 -23.41 2.47 -12.91
C LYS A 181 -23.75 1.57 -11.72
N PRO A 182 -23.99 2.11 -10.52
CA PRO A 182 -24.33 1.29 -9.37
C PRO A 182 -25.73 0.66 -9.53
N VAL A 183 -25.83 -0.61 -9.17
CA VAL A 183 -27.10 -1.34 -9.08
C VAL A 183 -27.26 -1.79 -7.65
N GLN A 184 -27.88 -0.96 -6.82
CA GLN A 184 -28.17 -1.35 -5.45
C GLN A 184 -29.51 -2.06 -5.37
N LYS A 185 -29.49 -3.33 -4.91
CA LYS A 185 -30.70 -4.03 -4.49
C LYS A 185 -30.59 -4.31 -2.98
N ASN A 186 -30.32 -5.50 -2.55
CA ASN A 186 -30.18 -5.85 -1.13
C ASN A 186 -28.73 -6.25 -0.79
N VAL A 187 -28.39 -6.25 0.50
CA VAL A 187 -27.03 -6.55 1.00
C VAL A 187 -26.56 -7.95 0.58
N ILE A 188 -27.49 -8.89 0.41
CA ILE A 188 -27.21 -10.20 -0.17
C ILE A 188 -28.05 -10.29 -1.45
N ASP A 189 -27.39 -10.21 -2.59
CA ASP A 189 -28.05 -10.34 -3.88
C ASP A 189 -28.08 -11.81 -4.29
N HIS A 190 -29.28 -12.31 -4.61
CA HIS A 190 -29.49 -13.65 -5.14
C HIS A 190 -28.79 -13.88 -6.49
N ASP A 191 -28.40 -12.81 -7.18
CA ASP A 191 -27.62 -12.85 -8.44
C ASP A 191 -26.10 -13.02 -8.22
N GLY A 192 -25.67 -13.27 -6.98
CA GLY A 192 -24.27 -13.50 -6.64
C GLY A 192 -23.41 -12.25 -6.51
N LYS A 193 -24.02 -11.06 -6.52
CA LYS A 193 -23.35 -9.78 -6.21
C LYS A 193 -23.33 -9.56 -4.70
N TYR A 194 -22.18 -9.22 -4.15
CA TYR A 194 -22.00 -9.08 -2.70
C TYR A 194 -21.04 -7.99 -2.27
N SER A 195 -20.47 -7.21 -3.21
CA SER A 195 -19.47 -6.21 -2.90
C SER A 195 -19.74 -4.85 -3.57
N TRP A 196 -19.34 -3.77 -2.91
CA TRP A 196 -19.23 -2.44 -3.52
C TRP A 196 -17.90 -2.22 -4.24
N ALA A 197 -16.87 -2.98 -3.89
CA ALA A 197 -15.59 -2.92 -4.57
C ALA A 197 -15.63 -3.75 -5.86
N SER A 198 -14.95 -3.26 -6.90
CA SER A 198 -14.70 -4.05 -8.11
C SER A 198 -13.61 -5.09 -7.86
N ALA A 199 -13.67 -6.20 -8.60
CA ALA A 199 -12.59 -7.17 -8.64
C ALA A 199 -11.49 -6.67 -9.58
N VAL A 200 -10.54 -5.91 -9.06
CA VAL A 200 -9.41 -5.42 -9.87
C VAL A 200 -8.45 -6.57 -10.18
N MET A 201 -8.07 -6.67 -11.42
CA MET A 201 -7.15 -7.70 -11.91
C MET A 201 -6.19 -7.16 -12.97
N HIS A 202 -5.09 -7.86 -13.14
CA HIS A 202 -4.17 -7.67 -14.26
C HIS A 202 -4.34 -8.85 -15.23
N LEU A 203 -4.59 -8.59 -16.50
CA LEU A 203 -4.95 -9.65 -17.46
C LEU A 203 -3.90 -10.77 -17.57
N GLN A 204 -2.63 -10.45 -17.39
CA GLN A 204 -1.54 -11.42 -17.49
C GLN A 204 -1.24 -12.14 -16.18
N ASP A 205 -1.63 -11.57 -15.02
CA ASP A 205 -1.21 -12.04 -13.71
C ASP A 205 -2.36 -12.43 -12.78
N GLY A 206 -3.58 -12.04 -13.15
CA GLY A 206 -4.76 -12.29 -12.33
C GLY A 206 -4.91 -11.30 -11.18
N ARG A 207 -5.27 -11.80 -9.99
CA ARG A 207 -5.48 -10.99 -8.78
C ARG A 207 -4.14 -10.68 -8.12
N LEU A 208 -3.95 -9.43 -7.73
CA LEU A 208 -2.70 -8.93 -7.15
C LEU A 208 -2.96 -8.27 -5.79
N GLU A 209 -2.09 -8.54 -4.84
CA GLU A 209 -2.07 -7.88 -3.53
C GLU A 209 -1.32 -6.55 -3.63
N ALA A 210 -1.89 -5.48 -3.06
CA ALA A 210 -1.26 -4.17 -2.93
C ALA A 210 -0.95 -3.86 -1.45
N GLY A 211 0.16 -3.19 -1.19
CA GLY A 211 0.50 -2.77 0.17
C GLY A 211 2.00 -2.61 0.44
N PRO A 212 2.35 -2.29 1.70
CA PRO A 212 3.76 -2.18 2.11
C PRO A 212 4.57 -3.46 1.84
N LEU A 213 3.98 -4.65 2.06
CA LEU A 213 4.62 -5.91 1.72
C LEU A 213 4.89 -5.99 0.21
N SER A 214 3.88 -5.72 -0.62
CA SER A 214 3.96 -5.81 -2.08
C SER A 214 5.10 -4.95 -2.63
N ARG A 215 5.12 -3.65 -2.28
CA ARG A 215 6.15 -2.73 -2.80
C ARG A 215 7.55 -3.03 -2.30
N GLN A 216 7.71 -3.57 -1.09
CA GLN A 216 9.02 -3.96 -0.58
C GLN A 216 9.52 -5.28 -1.18
N LEU A 217 8.65 -6.25 -1.46
CA LEU A 217 9.00 -7.44 -2.21
C LEU A 217 9.48 -7.08 -3.63
N ILE A 218 8.75 -6.19 -4.31
CA ILE A 218 9.14 -5.71 -5.63
C ILE A 218 10.43 -4.91 -5.55
N ALA A 219 10.59 -4.03 -4.55
CA ALA A 219 11.80 -3.26 -4.33
C ALA A 219 12.98 -4.13 -3.90
N GLY A 220 12.77 -5.21 -3.17
CA GLY A 220 13.82 -6.15 -2.73
C GLY A 220 14.32 -7.11 -3.82
N GLY A 221 13.68 -7.15 -4.99
CA GLY A 221 14.10 -8.01 -6.09
C GLY A 221 15.35 -7.52 -6.84
N LYS A 222 16.08 -8.44 -7.45
CA LYS A 222 17.24 -8.12 -8.29
C LYS A 222 16.78 -7.55 -9.63
N HIS A 223 16.62 -6.24 -9.72
CA HIS A 223 16.33 -5.53 -10.98
C HIS A 223 17.59 -4.79 -11.47
N GLY A 224 18.60 -5.51 -11.92
CA GLY A 224 19.82 -4.93 -12.47
C GLY A 224 20.74 -4.27 -11.44
N GLU A 225 21.91 -3.82 -11.89
CA GLU A 225 23.03 -3.37 -11.04
C GLU A 225 22.87 -1.97 -10.41
N SER A 226 21.77 -1.26 -10.67
CA SER A 226 21.63 0.16 -10.33
C SER A 226 20.80 0.50 -9.07
N TRP A 227 20.59 -0.46 -8.16
CA TRP A 227 19.78 -0.23 -6.97
C TRP A 227 20.60 0.30 -5.80
N GLN A 228 20.71 1.61 -5.72
CA GLN A 228 21.40 2.28 -4.60
C GLN A 228 20.65 2.13 -3.25
N HIS A 229 19.36 1.81 -3.29
CA HIS A 229 18.48 1.69 -2.11
C HIS A 229 17.90 0.28 -1.93
N TYR A 230 18.59 -0.72 -2.44
CA TYR A 230 18.18 -2.11 -2.29
C TYR A 230 18.19 -2.56 -0.83
N ASP A 231 17.05 -3.02 -0.36
CA ASP A 231 16.87 -3.59 0.96
C ASP A 231 16.26 -5.00 0.84
N PRO A 232 17.06 -6.06 1.04
CA PRO A 232 16.61 -7.43 0.88
C PRO A 232 15.81 -7.99 2.05
N LEU A 233 15.73 -7.29 3.20
CA LEU A 233 15.22 -7.85 4.44
C LEU A 233 13.83 -8.45 4.31
N VAL A 234 12.87 -7.70 3.76
CA VAL A 234 11.49 -8.18 3.64
C VAL A 234 11.37 -9.34 2.65
N LEU A 235 12.16 -9.35 1.58
CA LEU A 235 12.19 -10.45 0.62
C LEU A 235 12.82 -11.71 1.23
N ASP A 236 13.91 -11.57 1.98
CA ASP A 236 14.54 -12.69 2.69
C ASP A 236 13.59 -13.29 3.74
N MET A 237 12.93 -12.42 4.54
CA MET A 237 11.89 -12.87 5.49
C MET A 237 10.74 -13.60 4.78
N TYR A 238 10.27 -13.08 3.65
CA TYR A 238 9.22 -13.72 2.85
C TYR A 238 9.61 -15.13 2.43
N GLN A 239 10.84 -15.31 1.96
CA GLN A 239 11.36 -16.61 1.53
C GLN A 239 11.54 -17.57 2.73
N LYS A 240 12.16 -17.11 3.80
CA LYS A 240 12.40 -17.89 5.03
C LYS A 240 11.10 -18.33 5.73
N MET A 241 10.09 -17.46 5.76
CA MET A 241 8.79 -17.73 6.38
C MET A 241 7.81 -18.48 5.45
N GLY A 242 8.21 -18.79 4.22
CA GLY A 242 7.40 -19.53 3.25
C GLY A 242 6.24 -18.74 2.68
N GLY A 243 6.37 -17.41 2.54
CA GLY A 243 5.39 -16.53 1.92
C GLY A 243 4.82 -15.46 2.84
N ALA A 244 3.77 -14.78 2.36
CA ALA A 244 3.06 -13.77 3.14
C ALA A 244 2.38 -14.36 4.38
N SER A 245 2.21 -13.52 5.38
CA SER A 245 1.44 -13.82 6.59
C SER A 245 0.93 -12.53 7.22
N ILE A 246 0.08 -12.62 8.23
CA ILE A 246 -0.36 -11.47 9.02
C ILE A 246 0.87 -10.73 9.57
N VAL A 247 1.81 -11.47 10.17
CA VAL A 247 3.04 -10.90 10.77
C VAL A 247 3.85 -10.16 9.73
N LEU A 248 4.09 -10.78 8.58
CA LEU A 248 4.97 -10.19 7.58
C LEU A 248 4.37 -8.93 6.93
N ARG A 249 3.03 -8.86 6.72
CA ARG A 249 2.38 -7.62 6.25
C ARG A 249 2.53 -6.48 7.24
N HIS A 250 2.32 -6.75 8.51
CA HIS A 250 2.51 -5.75 9.56
C HIS A 250 3.99 -5.36 9.70
N PHE A 251 4.89 -6.34 9.71
CA PHE A 251 6.33 -6.07 9.75
C PHE A 251 6.78 -5.16 8.61
N ALA A 252 6.37 -5.47 7.37
CA ALA A 252 6.70 -4.64 6.21
C ALA A 252 6.23 -3.18 6.37
N ARG A 253 5.05 -2.97 6.95
CA ARG A 253 4.52 -1.64 7.26
C ARG A 253 5.34 -0.94 8.35
N MET A 254 5.73 -1.67 9.38
CA MET A 254 6.54 -1.14 10.49
C MET A 254 7.96 -0.80 10.04
N HIS A 255 8.56 -1.68 9.25
CA HIS A 255 9.91 -1.50 8.68
C HIS A 255 9.97 -0.28 7.72
N GLU A 256 8.90 -0.03 6.99
CA GLU A 256 8.83 1.08 6.04
C GLU A 256 8.98 2.46 6.71
N ALA A 257 8.64 2.60 7.99
CA ALA A 257 8.83 3.86 8.73
C ALA A 257 10.29 4.33 8.71
N VAL A 258 11.24 3.40 8.77
CA VAL A 258 12.68 3.69 8.68
C VAL A 258 13.04 4.26 7.30
N LYS A 259 12.56 3.62 6.24
CA LYS A 259 12.80 4.04 4.85
C LYS A 259 12.21 5.42 4.58
N LEU A 260 10.98 5.64 5.02
CA LEU A 260 10.27 6.91 4.83
C LEU A 260 10.95 8.05 5.61
N TYR A 261 11.51 7.76 6.79
CA TYR A 261 12.29 8.73 7.53
C TYR A 261 13.52 9.19 6.71
N ARG A 262 14.32 8.25 6.19
CA ARG A 262 15.49 8.57 5.35
C ARG A 262 15.12 9.33 4.08
N GLU A 263 14.03 8.97 3.45
CA GLU A 263 13.56 9.68 2.27
C GLU A 263 13.08 11.11 2.59
N ALA A 264 12.43 11.31 3.73
CA ALA A 264 12.07 12.64 4.19
C ALA A 264 13.31 13.50 4.44
N GLU A 265 14.37 12.94 5.07
CA GLU A 265 15.67 13.62 5.22
C GLU A 265 16.27 14.01 3.84
N ARG A 266 16.28 13.06 2.89
CA ARG A 266 16.81 13.30 1.55
C ARG A 266 16.04 14.41 0.83
N ILE A 267 14.71 14.32 0.80
CA ILE A 267 13.84 15.30 0.14
C ILE A 267 14.04 16.69 0.74
N LEU A 268 14.06 16.83 2.07
CA LEU A 268 14.27 18.13 2.71
C LEU A 268 15.65 18.72 2.42
N ARG A 269 16.68 17.87 2.25
CA ARG A 269 18.04 18.29 1.91
C ARG A 269 18.16 18.76 0.46
N GLU A 270 17.47 18.08 -0.46
CA GLU A 270 17.55 18.33 -1.90
C GLU A 270 16.55 19.39 -2.39
N LEU A 271 15.66 19.85 -1.52
CA LEU A 271 14.60 20.79 -1.87
C LEU A 271 15.18 22.14 -2.33
N LYS A 272 14.87 22.53 -3.56
CA LYS A 272 15.35 23.78 -4.19
C LYS A 272 14.28 24.86 -4.09
N LEU A 273 14.39 25.74 -3.12
CA LEU A 273 13.41 26.79 -2.82
C LEU A 273 13.17 27.82 -3.95
N LYS A 274 14.05 27.88 -4.94
CA LYS A 274 13.95 28.81 -6.07
C LYS A 274 13.48 28.17 -7.37
N ASP A 275 13.18 26.86 -7.35
CA ASP A 275 12.66 26.18 -8.53
C ASP A 275 11.23 26.64 -8.87
N GLN A 276 10.82 26.38 -10.09
CA GLN A 276 9.45 26.64 -10.52
C GLN A 276 8.51 25.58 -9.94
N TRP A 277 7.61 26.01 -9.08
CA TRP A 277 6.66 25.13 -8.36
C TRP A 277 5.34 24.91 -9.09
N TYR A 278 5.06 25.73 -10.11
CA TYR A 278 3.83 25.66 -10.87
C TYR A 278 4.07 25.99 -12.34
N ILE A 279 3.53 25.16 -13.20
CA ILE A 279 3.47 25.37 -14.65
C ILE A 279 2.00 25.35 -15.03
N LYS A 280 1.51 26.43 -15.64
CA LYS A 280 0.11 26.50 -16.08
C LYS A 280 -0.17 25.35 -17.05
N PRO A 281 -1.13 24.44 -16.74
CA PRO A 281 -1.47 23.36 -17.65
C PRO A 281 -2.09 23.92 -18.93
N THR A 282 -1.80 23.28 -20.04
CA THR A 282 -2.50 23.56 -21.30
C THR A 282 -3.77 22.73 -21.34
N GLU A 283 -4.90 23.39 -21.62
CA GLU A 283 -6.16 22.68 -21.84
C GLU A 283 -6.04 21.85 -23.12
N LYS A 284 -6.16 20.54 -22.97
CA LYS A 284 -6.13 19.59 -24.09
C LYS A 284 -7.13 18.47 -23.82
N ASP A 285 -7.89 18.14 -24.84
CA ASP A 285 -8.66 16.90 -24.84
C ASP A 285 -7.72 15.70 -24.91
N GLY A 286 -8.11 14.60 -24.30
CA GLY A 286 -7.35 13.38 -24.33
C GLY A 286 -7.56 12.49 -23.12
N ARG A 287 -6.92 11.32 -23.17
CA ARG A 287 -6.89 10.35 -22.07
C ARG A 287 -5.53 10.39 -21.39
N GLY A 288 -5.54 10.40 -20.07
CA GLY A 288 -4.33 10.38 -19.27
C GLY A 288 -4.50 9.52 -18.01
N TRP A 289 -3.39 9.05 -17.48
CA TRP A 289 -3.36 8.32 -16.22
C TRP A 289 -2.16 8.73 -15.38
N GLY A 290 -2.32 8.59 -14.07
CA GLY A 290 -1.25 8.82 -13.11
C GLY A 290 -1.33 7.81 -11.98
N ALA A 291 -0.19 7.24 -11.61
CA ALA A 291 -0.11 6.21 -10.60
C ALA A 291 0.99 6.49 -9.57
N THR A 292 0.74 6.08 -8.34
CA THR A 292 1.68 6.18 -7.22
C THR A 292 1.34 5.13 -6.17
N GLU A 293 2.13 5.09 -5.12
CA GLU A 293 1.83 4.32 -3.92
C GLU A 293 1.26 5.25 -2.83
N ALA A 294 0.08 4.92 -2.32
CA ALA A 294 -0.42 5.48 -1.07
C ALA A 294 0.06 4.64 0.12
N ALA A 295 -0.24 5.05 1.36
CA ALA A 295 0.12 4.29 2.56
C ALA A 295 -0.30 2.81 2.47
N ARG A 296 -1.48 2.55 1.89
CA ARG A 296 -2.09 1.23 1.75
C ARG A 296 -1.73 0.49 0.46
N GLY A 297 -0.93 1.09 -0.43
CA GLY A 297 -0.44 0.43 -1.65
C GLY A 297 -0.80 1.17 -2.95
N ALA A 298 -1.03 0.41 -3.99
CA ALA A 298 -1.15 0.83 -5.39
C ALA A 298 -2.38 1.72 -5.67
N LEU A 299 -2.16 2.99 -5.97
CA LEU A 299 -3.17 3.98 -6.35
C LEU A 299 -2.97 4.40 -7.80
N CYS A 300 -4.03 4.37 -8.59
CA CYS A 300 -4.00 4.91 -9.95
C CYS A 300 -5.29 5.65 -10.29
N HIS A 301 -5.14 6.73 -11.04
CA HIS A 301 -6.22 7.55 -11.58
C HIS A 301 -6.18 7.53 -13.09
N TRP A 302 -7.33 7.38 -13.73
CA TRP A 302 -7.53 7.48 -15.17
C TRP A 302 -8.54 8.58 -15.47
N ILE A 303 -8.24 9.44 -16.43
CA ILE A 303 -9.09 10.57 -16.82
C ILE A 303 -9.28 10.60 -18.33
N ASP A 304 -10.50 10.89 -18.78
CA ASP A 304 -10.85 11.19 -20.15
C ASP A 304 -11.44 12.62 -20.20
N VAL A 305 -10.79 13.53 -20.95
CA VAL A 305 -11.21 14.91 -21.11
C VAL A 305 -11.64 15.13 -22.55
N GLN A 306 -12.85 15.67 -22.75
CA GLN A 306 -13.43 15.97 -24.05
C GLN A 306 -14.16 17.31 -24.02
N GLY A 307 -13.85 18.20 -24.95
CA GLY A 307 -14.42 19.56 -25.02
C GLY A 307 -14.12 20.38 -23.76
N GLY A 308 -12.93 20.24 -23.18
CA GLY A 308 -12.50 20.90 -21.94
C GLY A 308 -13.23 20.44 -20.68
N LYS A 309 -13.95 19.30 -20.72
CA LYS A 309 -14.68 18.74 -19.58
C LYS A 309 -14.27 17.29 -19.32
N ILE A 310 -14.27 16.91 -18.04
CA ILE A 310 -14.07 15.52 -17.65
C ILE A 310 -15.27 14.70 -18.12
N LYS A 311 -15.04 13.79 -19.08
CA LYS A 311 -16.03 12.83 -19.55
C LYS A 311 -16.07 11.59 -18.67
N ASN A 312 -14.91 11.10 -18.26
CA ASN A 312 -14.78 9.96 -17.35
C ASN A 312 -13.59 10.17 -16.42
N TYR A 313 -13.76 9.77 -15.16
CA TYR A 313 -12.69 9.79 -14.17
C TYR A 313 -12.82 8.56 -13.27
N GLN A 314 -11.84 7.65 -13.37
CA GLN A 314 -11.83 6.41 -12.62
C GLN A 314 -10.62 6.36 -11.69
N ILE A 315 -10.87 5.91 -10.46
CA ILE A 315 -9.86 5.75 -9.43
C ILE A 315 -9.87 4.29 -8.97
N ILE A 316 -8.69 3.67 -8.95
CA ILE A 316 -8.49 2.39 -8.28
C ILE A 316 -7.58 2.64 -7.08
N ALA A 317 -8.19 2.64 -5.89
CA ALA A 317 -7.50 2.80 -4.63
C ALA A 317 -6.82 1.48 -4.21
N PRO A 318 -5.81 1.51 -3.33
CA PRO A 318 -5.11 0.30 -2.87
C PRO A 318 -6.05 -0.76 -2.30
N THR A 319 -6.98 -0.34 -1.46
CA THR A 319 -7.93 -1.26 -0.83
C THR A 319 -8.86 -1.93 -1.84
N THR A 320 -9.15 -1.30 -3.00
CA THR A 320 -9.95 -1.92 -4.06
C THR A 320 -9.26 -3.17 -4.63
N TRP A 321 -7.92 -3.17 -4.75
CA TRP A 321 -7.17 -4.37 -5.12
C TRP A 321 -7.39 -5.50 -4.13
N ASN A 322 -7.33 -5.20 -2.83
CA ASN A 322 -7.29 -6.19 -1.76
C ASN A 322 -8.68 -6.72 -1.36
N VAL A 323 -9.70 -5.83 -1.25
CA VAL A 323 -11.06 -6.20 -0.81
C VAL A 323 -12.00 -6.56 -1.96
N GLY A 324 -11.58 -6.34 -3.22
CA GLY A 324 -12.42 -6.65 -4.37
C GLY A 324 -12.86 -8.12 -4.35
N PRO A 325 -14.12 -8.41 -4.71
CA PRO A 325 -14.69 -9.75 -4.69
C PRO A 325 -13.98 -10.67 -5.67
N ARG A 326 -14.37 -11.95 -5.68
CA ARG A 326 -13.90 -12.88 -6.73
C ARG A 326 -14.24 -12.36 -8.12
N THR A 327 -13.44 -12.75 -9.09
CA THR A 327 -13.77 -12.54 -10.51
C THR A 327 -14.95 -13.41 -10.92
N GLY A 328 -15.56 -13.12 -12.06
CA GLY A 328 -16.62 -13.97 -12.61
C GLY A 328 -16.16 -15.40 -12.94
N ASP A 329 -14.85 -15.62 -13.08
CA ASP A 329 -14.25 -16.96 -13.26
C ASP A 329 -13.96 -17.64 -11.90
N GLY A 330 -14.36 -17.01 -10.78
CA GLY A 330 -14.26 -17.58 -9.45
C GLY A 330 -12.93 -17.36 -8.73
N ILE A 331 -11.98 -16.59 -9.29
CA ILE A 331 -10.69 -16.30 -8.65
C ILE A 331 -10.93 -15.29 -7.51
N ARG A 332 -10.65 -15.69 -6.28
CA ARG A 332 -10.86 -14.88 -5.08
C ARG A 332 -10.01 -13.61 -5.08
N GLY A 333 -10.50 -12.58 -4.38
CA GLY A 333 -9.69 -11.41 -4.06
C GLY A 333 -8.55 -11.73 -3.07
N PRO A 334 -7.53 -10.85 -2.94
CA PRO A 334 -6.41 -11.11 -2.04
C PRO A 334 -6.81 -11.38 -0.59
N ILE A 335 -7.74 -10.62 -0.02
CA ILE A 335 -8.24 -10.86 1.35
C ILE A 335 -9.06 -12.14 1.41
N GLU A 336 -9.93 -12.40 0.44
CA GLU A 336 -10.71 -13.63 0.39
C GLU A 336 -9.82 -14.87 0.36
N GLU A 337 -8.76 -14.84 -0.43
CA GLU A 337 -7.82 -15.96 -0.50
C GLU A 337 -6.99 -16.09 0.80
N ALA A 338 -6.58 -14.98 1.38
CA ALA A 338 -5.83 -14.98 2.64
C ALA A 338 -6.62 -15.48 3.84
N LEU A 339 -7.96 -15.42 3.77
CA LEU A 339 -8.84 -15.97 4.80
C LEU A 339 -8.98 -17.49 4.74
N ILE A 340 -8.66 -18.11 3.60
CA ILE A 340 -8.79 -19.56 3.45
C ILE A 340 -7.83 -20.28 4.40
N GLY A 341 -8.37 -21.22 5.16
CA GLY A 341 -7.60 -22.00 6.13
C GLY A 341 -7.34 -21.27 7.46
N THR A 342 -7.85 -20.06 7.64
CA THR A 342 -7.80 -19.38 8.94
C THR A 342 -8.69 -20.13 9.93
N PRO A 343 -8.17 -20.63 11.06
CA PRO A 343 -8.99 -21.28 12.08
C PRO A 343 -9.86 -20.21 12.75
N ILE A 344 -11.10 -20.55 13.01
CA ILE A 344 -12.04 -19.69 13.74
C ILE A 344 -12.32 -20.37 15.08
N THR A 345 -11.90 -19.75 16.16
CA THR A 345 -12.09 -20.25 17.52
C THR A 345 -13.54 -20.08 17.96
N ASP A 346 -14.09 -18.89 17.75
CA ASP A 346 -15.49 -18.58 18.01
C ASP A 346 -16.15 -17.97 16.75
N PRO A 347 -17.09 -18.66 16.12
CA PRO A 347 -17.81 -18.11 14.94
C PRO A 347 -18.61 -16.83 15.23
N HIS A 348 -18.98 -16.57 16.49
CA HIS A 348 -19.71 -15.37 16.90
C HIS A 348 -18.77 -14.19 17.23
N ASP A 349 -17.49 -14.46 17.49
CA ASP A 349 -16.43 -13.47 17.65
C ASP A 349 -15.17 -13.88 16.87
N PRO A 350 -15.19 -13.85 15.53
CA PRO A 350 -14.12 -14.34 14.68
C PRO A 350 -12.95 -13.34 14.62
N VAL A 351 -12.23 -13.16 15.72
CA VAL A 351 -11.10 -12.21 15.84
C VAL A 351 -9.99 -12.53 14.84
N GLU A 352 -9.81 -13.79 14.46
CA GLU A 352 -8.81 -14.25 13.50
C GLU A 352 -9.08 -13.67 12.10
N VAL A 353 -10.34 -13.57 11.68
CA VAL A 353 -10.74 -12.86 10.45
C VAL A 353 -10.34 -11.39 10.54
N GLY A 354 -10.56 -10.77 11.71
CA GLY A 354 -10.15 -9.41 11.99
C GLY A 354 -8.63 -9.21 11.84
N HIS A 355 -7.82 -10.14 12.33
CA HIS A 355 -6.35 -10.09 12.18
C HIS A 355 -5.93 -10.16 10.72
N VAL A 356 -6.50 -11.07 9.92
CA VAL A 356 -6.22 -11.14 8.48
C VAL A 356 -6.58 -9.81 7.80
N CYS A 357 -7.81 -9.32 7.97
CA CYS A 357 -8.27 -8.08 7.33
C CYS A 357 -7.43 -6.87 7.74
N ARG A 358 -7.08 -6.73 9.04
CA ARG A 358 -6.23 -5.63 9.54
C ARG A 358 -4.82 -5.68 8.98
N SER A 359 -4.29 -6.88 8.68
CA SER A 359 -2.95 -7.00 8.08
C SER A 359 -2.85 -6.32 6.71
N TYR A 360 -3.95 -6.24 5.98
CA TYR A 360 -4.07 -5.51 4.71
C TYR A 360 -4.29 -4.01 4.88
N ASP A 361 -4.48 -3.53 6.13
CA ASP A 361 -4.79 -2.13 6.42
C ASP A 361 -5.99 -1.63 5.57
N SER A 362 -7.11 -2.34 5.65
CA SER A 362 -8.34 -1.98 4.93
C SER A 362 -8.81 -0.58 5.34
N CYS A 363 -9.35 0.18 4.38
CA CYS A 363 -9.72 1.58 4.58
C CYS A 363 -10.75 1.78 5.71
N LEU A 364 -10.73 2.94 6.34
CA LEU A 364 -11.32 3.31 7.64
C LEU A 364 -12.81 2.98 7.90
N VAL A 365 -13.60 2.64 6.90
CA VAL A 365 -15.04 2.29 7.05
C VAL A 365 -15.37 0.87 6.59
N CYS A 366 -14.37 0.01 6.44
CA CYS A 366 -14.60 -1.37 6.03
C CYS A 366 -15.27 -2.16 7.18
N THR A 367 -16.28 -2.95 6.82
CA THR A 367 -17.03 -3.78 7.75
C THR A 367 -17.01 -5.21 7.26
N VAL A 368 -16.87 -6.16 8.16
CA VAL A 368 -16.95 -7.60 7.87
C VAL A 368 -18.24 -8.14 8.48
N HIS A 369 -18.94 -8.92 7.70
CA HIS A 369 -20.12 -9.66 8.13
C HIS A 369 -19.83 -11.14 7.92
N ALA A 370 -19.97 -11.94 8.96
CA ALA A 370 -19.85 -13.38 8.89
C ALA A 370 -21.25 -14.01 8.88
N TYR A 371 -21.47 -14.93 7.96
CA TYR A 371 -22.71 -15.68 7.83
C TYR A 371 -22.43 -17.18 7.82
N ASP A 372 -23.28 -17.96 8.45
CA ASP A 372 -23.28 -19.42 8.29
C ASP A 372 -23.62 -19.76 6.83
N ALA A 373 -22.76 -20.53 6.18
CA ALA A 373 -22.91 -20.85 4.76
C ALA A 373 -24.11 -21.75 4.44
N LYS A 374 -24.64 -22.48 5.42
CA LYS A 374 -25.77 -23.40 5.25
C LYS A 374 -27.11 -22.76 5.59
N THR A 375 -27.15 -21.98 6.67
CA THR A 375 -28.38 -21.39 7.20
C THR A 375 -28.59 -19.96 6.68
N GLY A 376 -27.55 -19.25 6.25
CA GLY A 376 -27.60 -17.83 5.92
C GLY A 376 -27.75 -16.92 7.15
N GLU A 377 -27.65 -17.47 8.36
CA GLU A 377 -27.70 -16.68 9.60
C GLU A 377 -26.45 -15.80 9.75
N GLN A 378 -26.65 -14.55 10.15
CA GLN A 378 -25.53 -13.65 10.45
C GLN A 378 -24.93 -14.05 11.80
N LEU A 379 -23.69 -14.52 11.78
CA LEU A 379 -22.93 -14.94 12.97
C LEU A 379 -22.23 -13.75 13.65
N ALA A 380 -21.62 -12.86 12.86
CA ALA A 380 -20.89 -11.73 13.37
C ALA A 380 -20.89 -10.53 12.42
N ARG A 381 -20.70 -9.33 13.01
CA ARG A 381 -20.45 -8.08 12.29
C ARG A 381 -19.44 -7.25 13.05
N PHE A 382 -18.33 -6.87 12.42
CA PHE A 382 -17.34 -6.00 13.05
C PHE A 382 -16.67 -5.06 12.03
N ARG A 383 -16.10 -3.97 12.52
CA ARG A 383 -15.30 -3.04 11.71
C ARG A 383 -13.86 -3.53 11.68
N THR A 384 -13.19 -3.38 10.55
CA THR A 384 -11.79 -3.80 10.35
C THR A 384 -10.79 -2.71 10.71
N ALA A 385 -11.25 -1.49 10.97
CA ALA A 385 -10.43 -0.33 11.32
C ALA A 385 -10.91 0.30 12.63
#